data_2eb0b80c47ed987cd9791c4d3fcea844
#
_entry.id   2eb0b80c47ed987cd9791c4d3fcea844
#
_cell.length_a   1.000
_cell.length_b   1.000
_cell.length_c   1.000
_cell.angle_alpha   90.00
_cell.angle_beta   90.00
_cell.angle_gamma   90.00
#
_symmetry.space_group_name_H-M   'P 1'
#
loop_
_entity.id
_entity.type
_entity.pdbx_description
1 polymer ?
#
loop_
_entity_poly.entity_id
_entity_poly.type
_entity_poly.pdbx_seq_one_letter_code
_entity_poly.pdbx_strand_id
1 'polypeptide(L)'
;MAAAEAPSSALAGEEGARRAARLRRRALAERRWSLVTIVLGLAIVVGVPVASYVVPLLRDVQPNAQDLTATLQHPSVAHPFGTDNVGRDVLARVFAATPLDYQVGFATTLASLMIGVVLGAVAGYFGGALDTIIMRLVDVMIAFPFLVFVLAFIAVFGAGLTGIYVGLTVFGWAFFARVTRAEMLGVRERQYIAAARTLGLSTRRILVVHALPNVLRPNLVIAMATLVWNILTLATLSFLGVGVQPPQAEWGSIVADGQTYLLSDWWLPTLPGLVIVLVGVGFSLIGDGIADRFGYDFRLTV
;
A
#
# COMPACT_ATOMS: atom_id res chain seq x y z
N MET A 1 47.62 28.23 -47.73
CA MET A 1 47.08 26.90 -47.40
C MET A 1 46.57 26.99 -45.96
N ALA A 2 45.35 27.48 -45.80
CA ALA A 2 44.67 27.61 -44.51
C ALA A 2 43.16 27.69 -44.82
N ALA A 3 42.49 26.59 -44.75
CA ALA A 3 41.03 26.53 -44.66
C ALA A 3 40.63 25.06 -44.47
N ALA A 4 40.16 24.68 -43.30
CA ALA A 4 39.16 23.61 -43.06
C ALA A 4 39.26 23.07 -41.61
N GLU A 5 38.90 23.87 -40.61
CA GLU A 5 38.64 23.35 -39.27
C GLU A 5 37.44 24.02 -38.55
N ALA A 6 36.38 24.36 -39.26
CA ALA A 6 35.22 25.00 -38.64
C ALA A 6 33.90 24.22 -38.63
N PRO A 7 33.78 22.94 -39.04
CA PRO A 7 32.46 22.26 -38.94
C PRO A 7 32.24 21.39 -37.73
N SER A 8 33.25 21.02 -36.93
CA SER A 8 33.08 20.02 -35.87
C SER A 8 32.39 20.57 -34.59
N SER A 9 32.65 21.84 -34.25
CA SER A 9 32.05 22.45 -33.02
C SER A 9 30.56 22.78 -33.18
N ALA A 10 30.13 23.16 -34.37
CA ALA A 10 28.72 23.45 -34.65
C ALA A 10 27.86 22.18 -34.61
N LEU A 11 28.36 21.07 -35.20
CA LEU A 11 27.68 19.76 -35.17
C LEU A 11 27.58 19.20 -33.75
N ALA A 12 28.62 19.31 -32.93
CA ALA A 12 28.60 18.91 -31.52
C ALA A 12 27.59 19.73 -30.70
N GLY A 13 27.42 21.03 -31.01
CA GLY A 13 26.42 21.90 -30.38
C GLY A 13 24.97 21.50 -30.75
N GLU A 14 24.73 21.18 -32.03
CA GLU A 14 23.41 20.73 -32.48
C GLU A 14 23.03 19.35 -31.93
N GLU A 15 23.95 18.40 -31.85
CA GLU A 15 23.73 17.08 -31.23
C GLU A 15 23.44 17.20 -29.72
N GLY A 16 24.18 18.08 -29.03
CA GLY A 16 23.92 18.41 -27.62
C GLY A 16 22.53 18.99 -27.40
N ALA A 17 22.12 19.95 -28.24
CA ALA A 17 20.79 20.55 -28.16
C ALA A 17 19.66 19.53 -28.45
N ARG A 18 19.83 18.66 -29.46
CA ARG A 18 18.89 17.59 -29.81
C ARG A 18 18.77 16.56 -28.69
N ARG A 19 19.90 16.19 -28.03
CA ARG A 19 19.93 15.30 -26.87
C ARG A 19 19.21 15.91 -25.67
N ALA A 20 19.48 17.18 -25.37
CA ALA A 20 18.79 17.91 -24.29
C ALA A 20 17.29 18.03 -24.54
N ALA A 21 16.87 18.32 -25.78
CA ALA A 21 15.46 18.38 -26.16
C ALA A 21 14.76 17.01 -26.00
N ARG A 22 15.42 15.91 -26.40
CA ARG A 22 14.92 14.54 -26.22
C ARG A 22 14.77 14.19 -24.74
N LEU A 23 15.76 14.50 -23.90
CA LEU A 23 15.72 14.27 -22.45
C LEU A 23 14.60 15.08 -21.79
N ARG A 24 14.42 16.35 -22.18
CA ARG A 24 13.35 17.21 -21.69
C ARG A 24 11.95 16.69 -22.08
N ARG A 25 11.78 16.20 -23.31
CA ARG A 25 10.53 15.58 -23.75
C ARG A 25 10.22 14.29 -22.99
N ARG A 26 11.23 13.44 -22.73
CA ARG A 26 11.07 12.23 -21.90
C ARG A 26 10.67 12.59 -20.48
N ALA A 27 11.36 13.51 -19.82
CA ALA A 27 11.02 13.94 -18.48
C ALA A 27 9.60 14.54 -18.36
N LEU A 28 9.15 15.29 -19.39
CA LEU A 28 7.78 15.81 -19.44
C LEU A 28 6.73 14.70 -19.66
N ALA A 29 7.07 13.70 -20.48
CA ALA A 29 6.20 12.54 -20.71
C ALA A 29 6.08 11.69 -19.43
N GLU A 30 7.18 11.37 -18.77
CA GLU A 30 7.23 10.65 -17.50
C GLU A 30 6.40 11.37 -16.41
N ARG A 31 6.56 12.69 -16.30
CA ARG A 31 5.77 13.49 -15.34
C ARG A 31 4.26 13.49 -15.66
N ARG A 32 3.87 13.42 -16.93
CA ARG A 32 2.46 13.30 -17.31
C ARG A 32 1.92 11.92 -16.98
N TRP A 33 2.67 10.86 -17.25
CA TRP A 33 2.27 9.49 -16.94
C TRP A 33 2.13 9.28 -15.44
N SER A 34 3.05 9.80 -14.61
CA SER A 34 2.94 9.71 -13.16
C SER A 34 1.69 10.40 -12.59
N LEU A 35 1.25 11.51 -13.19
CA LEU A 35 -0.01 12.16 -12.81
C LEU A 35 -1.23 11.32 -13.20
N VAL A 36 -1.21 10.73 -14.41
CA VAL A 36 -2.31 9.88 -14.89
C VAL A 36 -2.47 8.64 -13.98
N THR A 37 -1.36 7.96 -13.63
CA THR A 37 -1.39 6.80 -12.75
C THR A 37 -1.91 7.16 -11.36
N ILE A 38 -1.47 8.30 -10.77
CA ILE A 38 -1.99 8.78 -9.49
C ILE A 38 -3.50 9.09 -9.57
N VAL A 39 -3.95 9.79 -10.62
CA VAL A 39 -5.37 10.16 -10.76
C VAL A 39 -6.24 8.93 -10.94
N LEU A 40 -5.83 7.98 -11.79
CA LEU A 40 -6.54 6.71 -11.97
C LEU A 40 -6.57 5.90 -10.68
N GLY A 41 -5.43 5.78 -9.98
CA GLY A 41 -5.36 5.10 -8.70
C GLY A 41 -6.26 5.75 -7.65
N LEU A 42 -6.24 7.09 -7.54
CA LEU A 42 -7.13 7.82 -6.63
C LEU A 42 -8.60 7.66 -7.00
N ALA A 43 -8.94 7.67 -8.30
CA ALA A 43 -10.32 7.45 -8.75
C ALA A 43 -10.83 6.07 -8.29
N ILE A 44 -10.01 5.02 -8.32
CA ILE A 44 -10.37 3.69 -7.83
C ILE A 44 -10.45 3.69 -6.30
N VAL A 45 -9.37 4.11 -5.62
CA VAL A 45 -9.24 4.03 -4.17
C VAL A 45 -10.27 4.88 -3.43
N VAL A 46 -10.69 6.02 -4.00
CA VAL A 46 -11.74 6.86 -3.45
C VAL A 46 -13.11 6.46 -4.00
N GLY A 47 -13.19 6.03 -5.25
CA GLY A 47 -14.43 5.64 -5.91
C GLY A 47 -15.13 4.45 -5.24
N VAL A 48 -14.36 3.42 -4.83
CA VAL A 48 -14.93 2.25 -4.13
C VAL A 48 -15.57 2.62 -2.78
N PRO A 49 -14.90 3.34 -1.85
CA PRO A 49 -15.55 3.84 -0.63
C PRO A 49 -16.74 4.78 -0.90
N VAL A 50 -16.63 5.68 -1.86
CA VAL A 50 -17.77 6.56 -2.22
C VAL A 50 -18.95 5.71 -2.71
N ALA A 51 -18.71 4.73 -3.57
CA ALA A 51 -19.75 3.81 -4.03
C ALA A 51 -20.35 3.01 -2.86
N SER A 52 -19.53 2.62 -1.88
CA SER A 52 -19.99 1.88 -0.69
C SER A 52 -20.95 2.67 0.20
N TYR A 53 -20.91 3.97 0.18
CA TYR A 53 -21.87 4.84 0.87
C TYR A 53 -23.07 5.20 -0.01
N VAL A 54 -22.84 5.51 -1.29
CA VAL A 54 -23.88 6.01 -2.19
C VAL A 54 -24.84 4.89 -2.66
N VAL A 55 -24.30 3.73 -3.03
CA VAL A 55 -25.14 2.64 -3.60
C VAL A 55 -26.16 2.08 -2.62
N PRO A 56 -25.82 1.80 -1.32
CA PRO A 56 -26.85 1.38 -0.35
C PRO A 56 -27.96 2.41 -0.15
N LEU A 57 -27.63 3.71 -0.17
CA LEU A 57 -28.64 4.79 -0.04
C LEU A 57 -29.63 4.82 -1.23
N LEU A 58 -29.16 4.45 -2.43
CA LEU A 58 -30.00 4.45 -3.64
C LEU A 58 -30.82 3.17 -3.79
N ARG A 59 -30.36 2.05 -3.22
CA ARG A 59 -30.96 0.73 -3.44
C ARG A 59 -31.82 0.26 -2.27
N ASP A 60 -31.73 0.88 -1.10
CA ASP A 60 -32.40 0.48 0.15
C ASP A 60 -32.27 -1.03 0.48
N VAL A 61 -31.08 -1.58 0.23
CA VAL A 61 -30.76 -3.00 0.46
C VAL A 61 -29.93 -3.15 1.72
N GLN A 62 -30.43 -3.95 2.65
CA GLN A 62 -29.74 -4.30 3.89
C GLN A 62 -28.69 -5.40 3.63
N PRO A 63 -27.38 -5.19 3.92
CA PRO A 63 -26.34 -6.15 3.56
C PRO A 63 -26.43 -7.51 4.29
N ASN A 64 -27.11 -7.56 5.42
CA ASN A 64 -27.27 -8.78 6.22
C ASN A 64 -28.72 -9.30 6.21
N ALA A 65 -29.65 -8.67 5.45
CA ALA A 65 -31.01 -9.19 5.29
C ALA A 65 -30.96 -10.52 4.53
N GLN A 66 -31.59 -11.54 5.10
CA GLN A 66 -31.67 -12.88 4.51
C GLN A 66 -33.03 -13.07 3.86
N ASP A 67 -33.02 -13.60 2.64
CA ASP A 67 -34.23 -14.01 1.92
C ASP A 67 -34.03 -15.44 1.40
N LEU A 68 -34.52 -16.41 2.16
CA LEU A 68 -34.40 -17.84 1.80
C LEU A 68 -35.15 -18.21 0.52
N THR A 69 -36.02 -17.34 0.00
CA THR A 69 -36.69 -17.53 -1.28
C THR A 69 -35.86 -17.07 -2.47
N ALA A 70 -34.82 -16.27 -2.22
CA ALA A 70 -33.92 -15.66 -3.20
C ALA A 70 -32.47 -16.19 -3.09
N THR A 71 -32.27 -17.44 -2.68
CA THR A 71 -30.93 -18.04 -2.54
C THR A 71 -30.28 -18.30 -3.89
N LEU A 72 -28.95 -18.06 -3.99
CA LEU A 72 -28.09 -18.35 -5.16
C LEU A 72 -28.64 -17.79 -6.48
N GLN A 73 -29.29 -16.65 -6.44
CA GLN A 73 -29.73 -15.98 -7.66
C GLN A 73 -28.59 -15.44 -8.47
N HIS A 74 -28.65 -15.63 -9.78
CA HIS A 74 -27.67 -15.08 -10.73
C HIS A 74 -27.65 -13.56 -10.71
N PRO A 75 -26.51 -12.95 -11.12
CA PRO A 75 -26.42 -11.52 -11.34
C PRO A 75 -27.56 -10.98 -12.19
N SER A 76 -28.24 -9.95 -11.69
CA SER A 76 -29.42 -9.34 -12.30
C SER A 76 -29.46 -7.83 -12.01
N VAL A 77 -30.41 -7.12 -12.61
CA VAL A 77 -30.62 -5.68 -12.29
C VAL A 77 -30.99 -5.49 -10.81
N ALA A 78 -31.76 -6.40 -10.23
CA ALA A 78 -32.14 -6.40 -8.82
C ALA A 78 -30.93 -6.74 -7.91
N HIS A 79 -30.12 -7.71 -8.31
CA HIS A 79 -28.95 -8.20 -7.57
C HIS A 79 -27.73 -8.24 -8.51
N PRO A 80 -26.98 -7.10 -8.69
CA PRO A 80 -25.91 -7.02 -9.70
C PRO A 80 -24.77 -8.04 -9.50
N PHE A 81 -24.50 -8.45 -8.25
CA PHE A 81 -23.54 -9.52 -7.93
C PHE A 81 -24.25 -10.83 -7.53
N GLY A 82 -25.56 -10.95 -7.77
CA GLY A 82 -26.36 -12.07 -7.33
C GLY A 82 -26.60 -12.08 -5.82
N THR A 83 -27.14 -13.21 -5.33
CA THR A 83 -27.38 -13.46 -3.91
C THR A 83 -26.59 -14.67 -3.43
N ASP A 84 -26.26 -14.71 -2.14
CA ASP A 84 -25.53 -15.83 -1.53
C ASP A 84 -26.45 -17.00 -1.14
N ASN A 85 -25.89 -17.99 -0.46
CA ASN A 85 -26.59 -19.21 -0.04
C ASN A 85 -27.72 -19.00 0.99
N VAL A 86 -27.83 -17.83 1.57
CA VAL A 86 -28.91 -17.43 2.49
C VAL A 86 -29.72 -16.24 1.94
N GLY A 87 -29.54 -15.93 0.64
CA GLY A 87 -30.29 -14.91 -0.08
C GLY A 87 -29.87 -13.47 0.22
N ARG A 88 -28.69 -13.23 0.80
CA ARG A 88 -28.17 -11.87 1.00
C ARG A 88 -27.61 -11.31 -0.31
N ASP A 89 -27.81 -10.02 -0.58
CA ASP A 89 -27.26 -9.33 -1.76
C ASP A 89 -25.74 -9.21 -1.64
N VAL A 90 -25.01 -9.86 -2.55
CA VAL A 90 -23.54 -9.92 -2.52
C VAL A 90 -22.91 -8.54 -2.74
N LEU A 91 -23.46 -7.69 -3.63
CA LEU A 91 -22.96 -6.33 -3.85
C LEU A 91 -23.12 -5.45 -2.60
N ALA A 92 -24.28 -5.53 -1.94
CA ALA A 92 -24.51 -4.80 -0.70
C ALA A 92 -23.54 -5.23 0.40
N ARG A 93 -23.22 -6.52 0.50
CA ARG A 93 -22.20 -7.04 1.43
C ARG A 93 -20.80 -6.57 1.09
N VAL A 94 -20.42 -6.57 -0.19
CA VAL A 94 -19.11 -6.07 -0.65
C VAL A 94 -18.94 -4.60 -0.28
N PHE A 95 -19.97 -3.79 -0.46
CA PHE A 95 -19.92 -2.39 -0.05
C PHE A 95 -19.93 -2.19 1.47
N ALA A 96 -20.69 -2.99 2.21
CA ALA A 96 -20.68 -2.96 3.66
C ALA A 96 -19.33 -3.38 4.27
N ALA A 97 -18.57 -4.24 3.57
CA ALA A 97 -17.21 -4.65 3.97
C ALA A 97 -16.16 -3.56 3.75
N THR A 98 -16.33 -2.72 2.72
CA THR A 98 -15.33 -1.72 2.29
C THR A 98 -14.77 -0.86 3.43
N PRO A 99 -15.56 -0.24 4.33
CA PRO A 99 -15.02 0.57 5.41
C PRO A 99 -14.09 -0.19 6.34
N LEU A 100 -14.42 -1.44 6.66
CA LEU A 100 -13.63 -2.29 7.52
C LEU A 100 -12.28 -2.66 6.89
N ASP A 101 -12.30 -3.15 5.65
CA ASP A 101 -11.11 -3.56 4.92
C ASP A 101 -10.13 -2.38 4.76
N TYR A 102 -10.64 -1.21 4.41
CA TYR A 102 -9.84 0.02 4.34
C TYR A 102 -9.32 0.45 5.71
N GLN A 103 -10.15 0.41 6.75
CA GLN A 103 -9.74 0.78 8.10
C GLN A 103 -8.57 -0.09 8.58
N VAL A 104 -8.67 -1.41 8.39
CA VAL A 104 -7.59 -2.33 8.79
C VAL A 104 -6.33 -2.05 7.97
N GLY A 105 -6.44 -1.94 6.65
CA GLY A 105 -5.32 -1.63 5.78
C GLY A 105 -4.60 -0.35 6.16
N PHE A 106 -5.34 0.76 6.31
CA PHE A 106 -4.77 2.06 6.66
C PHE A 106 -4.23 2.11 8.08
N ALA A 107 -4.99 1.65 9.09
CA ALA A 107 -4.58 1.76 10.47
C ALA A 107 -3.32 0.96 10.76
N THR A 108 -3.23 -0.29 10.27
CA THR A 108 -2.06 -1.14 10.48
C THR A 108 -0.84 -0.62 9.71
N THR A 109 -1.02 -0.15 8.47
CA THR A 109 0.07 0.43 7.69
C THR A 109 0.60 1.71 8.32
N LEU A 110 -0.29 2.63 8.74
CA LEU A 110 0.10 3.88 9.36
C LEU A 110 0.82 3.66 10.70
N ALA A 111 0.29 2.76 11.54
CA ALA A 111 0.92 2.42 12.81
C ALA A 111 2.32 1.80 12.60
N SER A 112 2.44 0.85 11.68
CA SER A 112 3.73 0.24 11.30
C SER A 112 4.73 1.27 10.74
N LEU A 113 4.27 2.16 9.87
CA LEU A 113 5.06 3.24 9.29
C LEU A 113 5.57 4.18 10.40
N MET A 114 4.70 4.64 11.28
CA MET A 114 5.09 5.57 12.35
C MET A 114 6.13 4.94 13.29
N ILE A 115 5.91 3.72 13.76
CA ILE A 115 6.86 3.01 14.63
C ILE A 115 8.18 2.77 13.90
N GLY A 116 8.11 2.22 12.68
CA GLY A 116 9.29 1.85 11.91
C GLY A 116 10.13 3.06 11.50
N VAL A 117 9.51 4.16 11.08
CA VAL A 117 10.21 5.40 10.73
C VAL A 117 10.92 5.99 11.94
N VAL A 118 10.28 6.05 13.10
CA VAL A 118 10.91 6.57 14.33
C VAL A 118 12.10 5.71 14.73
N LEU A 119 11.90 4.39 14.85
CA LEU A 119 12.98 3.47 15.27
C LEU A 119 14.11 3.39 14.23
N GLY A 120 13.77 3.32 12.95
CA GLY A 120 14.77 3.32 11.87
C GLY A 120 15.55 4.62 11.78
N ALA A 121 14.90 5.78 11.97
CA ALA A 121 15.57 7.06 11.99
C ALA A 121 16.54 7.18 13.18
N VAL A 122 16.15 6.74 14.37
CA VAL A 122 17.01 6.69 15.55
C VAL A 122 18.20 5.77 15.31
N ALA A 123 17.96 4.55 14.84
CA ALA A 123 19.02 3.58 14.53
C ALA A 123 20.03 4.14 13.51
N GLY A 124 19.53 4.66 12.38
CA GLY A 124 20.38 5.16 11.30
C GLY A 124 21.14 6.45 11.63
N TYR A 125 20.55 7.35 12.43
CA TYR A 125 21.18 8.61 12.77
C TYR A 125 22.25 8.48 13.88
N PHE A 126 21.91 7.81 14.99
CA PHE A 126 22.81 7.69 16.13
C PHE A 126 23.82 6.55 15.96
N GLY A 127 23.44 5.45 15.34
CA GLY A 127 24.32 4.29 15.16
C GLY A 127 24.63 3.57 16.48
N GLY A 128 25.77 2.86 16.53
CA GLY A 128 26.29 2.21 17.74
C GLY A 128 25.35 1.15 18.34
N ALA A 129 25.25 1.12 19.67
CA ALA A 129 24.45 0.13 20.40
C ALA A 129 22.95 0.23 20.07
N LEU A 130 22.41 1.44 19.90
CA LEU A 130 20.99 1.64 19.53
C LEU A 130 20.67 1.00 18.19
N ASP A 131 21.53 1.23 17.20
CA ASP A 131 21.41 0.61 15.88
C ASP A 131 21.44 -0.91 15.99
N THR A 132 22.42 -1.45 16.71
CA THR A 132 22.57 -2.89 16.88
C THR A 132 21.35 -3.52 17.54
N ILE A 133 20.81 -2.94 18.61
CA ILE A 133 19.64 -3.48 19.33
C ILE A 133 18.40 -3.44 18.43
N ILE A 134 18.11 -2.28 17.82
CA ILE A 134 16.93 -2.11 16.98
C ILE A 134 16.99 -3.07 15.78
N MET A 135 18.15 -3.19 15.11
CA MET A 135 18.29 -4.08 13.97
C MET A 135 18.24 -5.56 14.37
N ARG A 136 18.70 -5.95 15.54
CA ARG A 136 18.51 -7.31 16.05
C ARG A 136 17.05 -7.66 16.25
N LEU A 137 16.25 -6.72 16.78
CA LEU A 137 14.80 -6.92 16.88
C LEU A 137 14.16 -7.04 15.48
N VAL A 138 14.55 -6.19 14.54
CA VAL A 138 14.11 -6.27 13.15
C VAL A 138 14.46 -7.62 12.52
N ASP A 139 15.69 -8.10 12.73
CA ASP A 139 16.14 -9.40 12.18
C ASP A 139 15.35 -10.57 12.78
N VAL A 140 15.06 -10.54 14.08
CA VAL A 140 14.21 -11.54 14.74
C VAL A 140 12.81 -11.53 14.13
N MET A 141 12.18 -10.34 13.96
CA MET A 141 10.84 -10.23 13.39
C MET A 141 10.76 -10.80 11.98
N ILE A 142 11.73 -10.45 11.12
CA ILE A 142 11.72 -10.88 9.71
C ILE A 142 12.11 -12.36 9.55
N ALA A 143 12.80 -12.97 10.54
CA ALA A 143 13.12 -14.39 10.52
C ALA A 143 11.88 -15.29 10.68
N PHE A 144 10.79 -14.78 11.26
CA PHE A 144 9.55 -15.55 11.37
C PHE A 144 8.79 -15.55 10.03
N PRO A 145 8.16 -16.68 9.66
CA PRO A 145 7.21 -16.69 8.57
C PRO A 145 6.03 -15.76 8.91
N PHE A 146 5.80 -14.77 8.04
CA PHE A 146 4.83 -13.68 8.27
C PHE A 146 3.46 -14.16 8.75
N LEU A 147 2.85 -15.10 7.99
CA LEU A 147 1.49 -15.57 8.30
C LEU A 147 1.44 -16.28 9.66
N VAL A 148 2.47 -17.09 9.98
CA VAL A 148 2.59 -17.79 11.27
C VAL A 148 2.70 -16.79 12.41
N PHE A 149 3.46 -15.70 12.20
CA PHE A 149 3.60 -14.64 13.19
C PHE A 149 2.25 -13.97 13.50
N VAL A 150 1.48 -13.60 12.47
CA VAL A 150 0.16 -12.98 12.66
C VAL A 150 -0.82 -13.96 13.30
N LEU A 151 -0.82 -15.23 12.89
CA LEU A 151 -1.64 -16.28 13.51
C LEU A 151 -1.33 -16.49 15.00
N ALA A 152 -0.07 -16.36 15.42
CA ALA A 152 0.31 -16.44 16.82
C ALA A 152 -0.36 -15.32 17.66
N PHE A 153 -0.45 -14.10 17.13
CA PHE A 153 -1.19 -13.01 17.79
C PHE A 153 -2.69 -13.28 17.84
N ILE A 154 -3.27 -13.81 16.75
CA ILE A 154 -4.68 -14.22 16.74
C ILE A 154 -4.93 -15.32 17.78
N ALA A 155 -4.02 -16.27 17.95
CA ALA A 155 -4.14 -17.31 18.97
C ALA A 155 -4.12 -16.75 20.41
N VAL A 156 -3.35 -15.67 20.65
CA VAL A 156 -3.25 -15.02 21.97
C VAL A 156 -4.46 -14.13 22.26
N PHE A 157 -4.88 -13.31 21.27
CA PHE A 157 -5.95 -12.30 21.46
C PHE A 157 -7.35 -12.83 21.10
N GLY A 158 -7.44 -14.04 20.54
CA GLY A 158 -8.68 -14.62 20.02
C GLY A 158 -8.90 -14.28 18.54
N ALA A 159 -9.76 -15.06 17.88
CA ALA A 159 -10.20 -14.79 16.50
C ALA A 159 -10.88 -13.42 16.42
N GLY A 160 -10.57 -12.66 15.37
CA GLY A 160 -11.14 -11.32 15.14
C GLY A 160 -10.10 -10.23 14.93
N LEU A 161 -10.56 -8.99 14.95
CA LEU A 161 -9.78 -7.82 14.53
C LEU A 161 -8.57 -7.51 15.42
N THR A 162 -8.68 -7.71 16.74
CA THR A 162 -7.61 -7.31 17.69
C THR A 162 -6.29 -8.00 17.39
N GLY A 163 -6.30 -9.34 17.25
CA GLY A 163 -5.11 -10.12 16.91
C GLY A 163 -4.52 -9.72 15.57
N ILE A 164 -5.37 -9.39 14.59
CA ILE A 164 -4.99 -8.93 13.25
C ILE A 164 -4.30 -7.56 13.33
N TYR A 165 -4.92 -6.57 13.99
CA TYR A 165 -4.33 -5.23 14.16
C TYR A 165 -2.96 -5.28 14.82
N VAL A 166 -2.85 -6.03 15.91
CA VAL A 166 -1.59 -6.16 16.64
C VAL A 166 -0.55 -6.91 15.81
N GLY A 167 -0.92 -8.06 15.24
CA GLY A 167 -0.01 -8.90 14.46
C GLY A 167 0.55 -8.18 13.23
N LEU A 168 -0.31 -7.53 12.42
CA LEU A 168 0.10 -6.76 11.25
C LEU A 168 0.98 -5.56 11.63
N THR A 169 0.62 -4.84 12.70
CA THR A 169 1.39 -3.67 13.14
C THR A 169 2.76 -4.06 13.68
N VAL A 170 2.79 -5.08 14.57
CA VAL A 170 4.03 -5.54 15.21
C VAL A 170 4.98 -6.18 14.21
N PHE A 171 4.49 -6.80 13.16
CA PHE A 171 5.36 -7.31 12.09
C PHE A 171 5.79 -6.20 11.13
N GLY A 172 4.84 -5.36 10.70
CA GLY A 172 5.06 -4.39 9.63
C GLY A 172 6.10 -3.31 9.94
N TRP A 173 6.23 -2.87 11.20
CA TRP A 173 7.20 -1.83 11.57
C TRP A 173 8.64 -2.21 11.24
N ALA A 174 8.99 -3.49 11.26
CA ALA A 174 10.34 -3.97 11.01
C ALA A 174 10.82 -3.64 9.59
N PHE A 175 9.94 -3.77 8.60
CA PHE A 175 10.23 -3.40 7.21
C PHE A 175 10.48 -1.90 7.07
N PHE A 176 9.61 -1.06 7.64
CA PHE A 176 9.79 0.39 7.61
C PHE A 176 11.04 0.84 8.36
N ALA A 177 11.37 0.22 9.50
CA ALA A 177 12.58 0.51 10.25
C ALA A 177 13.85 0.20 9.45
N ARG A 178 13.88 -0.93 8.75
CA ARG A 178 15.04 -1.32 7.92
C ARG A 178 15.28 -0.33 6.78
N VAL A 179 14.22 0.03 6.06
CA VAL A 179 14.30 1.00 4.94
C VAL A 179 14.68 2.38 5.47
N THR A 180 14.00 2.85 6.51
CA THR A 180 14.28 4.16 7.12
C THR A 180 15.72 4.27 7.61
N ARG A 181 16.24 3.20 8.24
CA ARG A 181 17.65 3.16 8.66
C ARG A 181 18.59 3.29 7.47
N ALA A 182 18.37 2.53 6.40
CA ALA A 182 19.22 2.58 5.22
C ALA A 182 19.25 3.98 4.60
N GLU A 183 18.11 4.62 4.43
CA GLU A 183 17.99 5.99 3.94
C GLU A 183 18.65 7.00 4.88
N MET A 184 18.45 6.85 6.20
CA MET A 184 19.01 7.75 7.19
C MET A 184 20.57 7.71 7.23
N LEU A 185 21.16 6.54 7.00
CA LEU A 185 22.62 6.40 6.87
C LEU A 185 23.15 7.25 5.70
N GLY A 186 22.46 7.24 4.55
CA GLY A 186 22.81 8.08 3.41
C GLY A 186 22.57 9.58 3.66
N VAL A 187 21.44 9.91 4.30
CA VAL A 187 21.06 11.30 4.57
C VAL A 187 21.99 11.97 5.57
N ARG A 188 22.42 11.29 6.64
CA ARG A 188 23.26 11.87 7.68
C ARG A 188 24.65 12.29 7.19
N GLU A 189 25.13 11.72 6.07
CA GLU A 189 26.42 12.03 5.44
C GLU A 189 26.32 13.16 4.40
N ARG A 190 25.11 13.68 4.13
CA ARG A 190 24.91 14.77 3.16
C ARG A 190 25.49 16.10 3.64
N GLN A 191 26.03 16.89 2.70
CA GLN A 191 26.67 18.18 3.00
C GLN A 191 25.76 19.17 3.73
N TYR A 192 24.46 19.19 3.41
CA TYR A 192 23.51 20.09 4.08
C TYR A 192 23.28 19.71 5.56
N ILE A 193 23.40 18.43 5.91
CA ILE A 193 23.36 18.00 7.31
C ILE A 193 24.65 18.41 8.05
N ALA A 194 25.81 18.28 7.39
CA ALA A 194 27.08 18.77 7.95
C ALA A 194 27.03 20.28 8.17
N ALA A 195 26.55 21.05 7.20
CA ALA A 195 26.37 22.50 7.33
C ALA A 195 25.40 22.87 8.48
N ALA A 196 24.28 22.15 8.62
CA ALA A 196 23.36 22.37 9.72
C ALA A 196 23.98 22.14 11.10
N ARG A 197 24.86 21.11 11.22
CA ARG A 197 25.66 20.87 12.45
C ARG A 197 26.64 21.99 12.73
N THR A 198 27.35 22.46 11.71
CA THR A 198 28.33 23.58 11.84
C THR A 198 27.65 24.88 12.27
N LEU A 199 26.42 25.12 11.81
CA LEU A 199 25.58 26.25 12.23
C LEU A 199 25.00 26.10 13.66
N GLY A 200 25.31 25.00 14.37
CA GLY A 200 24.85 24.78 15.74
C GLY A 200 23.40 24.41 15.90
N LEU A 201 22.73 23.91 14.82
CA LEU A 201 21.34 23.44 14.94
C LEU A 201 21.27 22.22 15.88
N SER A 202 20.21 22.19 16.72
CA SER A 202 19.99 21.05 17.61
C SER A 202 19.73 19.76 16.82
N THR A 203 20.16 18.62 17.35
CA THR A 203 19.95 17.29 16.76
C THR A 203 18.47 17.03 16.42
N ARG A 204 17.55 17.41 17.33
CA ARG A 204 16.11 17.29 17.10
C ARG A 204 15.66 18.06 15.86
N ARG A 205 16.15 19.30 15.68
CA ARG A 205 15.81 20.14 14.52
C ARG A 205 16.38 19.54 13.23
N ILE A 206 17.61 19.04 13.26
CA ILE A 206 18.25 18.36 12.13
C ILE A 206 17.43 17.13 11.73
N LEU A 207 17.07 16.27 12.69
CA LEU A 207 16.29 15.06 12.43
C LEU A 207 14.91 15.38 11.86
N VAL A 208 14.12 16.21 12.54
CA VAL A 208 12.72 16.42 12.20
C VAL A 208 12.54 17.28 10.95
N VAL A 209 13.36 18.33 10.79
CA VAL A 209 13.16 19.32 9.71
C VAL A 209 13.99 18.98 8.46
N HIS A 210 15.20 18.44 8.64
CA HIS A 210 16.12 18.26 7.53
C HIS A 210 16.28 16.81 7.06
N ALA A 211 16.30 15.84 7.98
CA ALA A 211 16.52 14.44 7.63
C ALA A 211 15.21 13.70 7.36
N LEU A 212 14.24 13.75 8.26
CA LEU A 212 13.01 12.97 8.22
C LEU A 212 12.19 13.19 6.94
N PRO A 213 11.98 14.41 6.40
CA PRO A 213 11.23 14.59 5.15
C PRO A 213 11.85 13.89 3.95
N ASN A 214 13.18 13.73 3.93
CA ASN A 214 13.88 13.04 2.86
C ASN A 214 13.75 11.51 2.99
N VAL A 215 13.80 11.01 4.21
CA VAL A 215 13.70 9.58 4.52
C VAL A 215 12.24 9.07 4.38
N LEU A 216 11.25 9.94 4.56
CA LEU A 216 9.84 9.57 4.42
C LEU A 216 9.44 9.24 2.97
N ARG A 217 10.08 9.83 1.97
CA ARG A 217 9.70 9.65 0.56
C ARG A 217 9.66 8.18 0.12
N PRO A 218 10.74 7.38 0.25
CA PRO A 218 10.69 5.95 -0.11
C PRO A 218 9.72 5.17 0.77
N ASN A 219 9.58 5.54 2.03
CA ASN A 219 8.64 4.88 2.95
C ASN A 219 7.17 5.07 2.53
N LEU A 220 6.80 6.21 1.92
CA LEU A 220 5.46 6.43 1.39
C LEU A 220 5.14 5.50 0.21
N VAL A 221 6.10 5.25 -0.66
CA VAL A 221 5.93 4.29 -1.78
C VAL A 221 5.71 2.88 -1.22
N ILE A 222 6.54 2.47 -0.26
CA ILE A 222 6.42 1.16 0.39
C ILE A 222 5.10 1.06 1.17
N ALA A 223 4.62 2.16 1.77
CA ALA A 223 3.35 2.17 2.48
C ALA A 223 2.15 1.82 1.57
N MET A 224 2.16 2.24 0.30
CA MET A 224 1.10 1.86 -0.65
C MET A 224 1.10 0.35 -0.90
N ALA A 225 2.26 -0.26 -1.11
CA ALA A 225 2.38 -1.71 -1.25
C ALA A 225 2.00 -2.46 0.03
N THR A 226 2.44 -1.96 1.20
CA THR A 226 2.11 -2.55 2.51
C THR A 226 0.61 -2.50 2.79
N LEU A 227 -0.08 -1.42 2.38
CA LEU A 227 -1.52 -1.29 2.53
C LEU A 227 -2.27 -2.38 1.76
N VAL A 228 -1.90 -2.61 0.50
CA VAL A 228 -2.44 -3.71 -0.32
C VAL A 228 -2.16 -5.06 0.35
N TRP A 229 -0.93 -5.27 0.82
CA TRP A 229 -0.53 -6.49 1.51
C TRP A 229 -1.35 -6.74 2.78
N ASN A 230 -1.62 -5.71 3.57
CA ASN A 230 -2.41 -5.82 4.80
C ASN A 230 -3.88 -6.14 4.51
N ILE A 231 -4.49 -5.52 3.47
CA ILE A 231 -5.85 -5.86 3.02
C ILE A 231 -5.91 -7.31 2.54
N LEU A 232 -4.96 -7.75 1.71
CA LEU A 232 -4.90 -9.13 1.23
C LEU A 232 -4.69 -10.12 2.38
N THR A 233 -3.92 -9.75 3.39
CA THR A 233 -3.72 -10.59 4.58
C THR A 233 -4.97 -10.70 5.42
N LEU A 234 -5.70 -9.59 5.63
CA LEU A 234 -7.00 -9.61 6.29
C LEU A 234 -7.95 -10.56 5.55
N ALA A 235 -8.08 -10.40 4.22
CA ALA A 235 -8.91 -11.26 3.40
C ALA A 235 -8.49 -12.73 3.49
N THR A 236 -7.18 -13.03 3.47
CA THR A 236 -6.66 -14.39 3.63
C THR A 236 -7.00 -14.99 4.99
N LEU A 237 -6.84 -14.24 6.08
CA LEU A 237 -7.15 -14.69 7.43
C LEU A 237 -8.65 -14.93 7.63
N SER A 238 -9.49 -14.06 7.06
CA SER A 238 -10.94 -14.22 7.06
C SER A 238 -11.38 -15.39 6.21
N PHE A 239 -10.76 -15.58 5.03
CA PHE A 239 -10.96 -16.77 4.20
C PHE A 239 -10.64 -18.07 4.93
N LEU A 240 -9.61 -18.08 5.78
CA LEU A 240 -9.24 -19.22 6.63
C LEU A 240 -10.12 -19.37 7.88
N GLY A 241 -11.10 -18.48 8.09
CA GLY A 241 -12.04 -18.54 9.22
C GLY A 241 -11.50 -17.99 10.54
N VAL A 242 -10.28 -17.44 10.57
CA VAL A 242 -9.66 -16.87 11.78
C VAL A 242 -9.69 -15.34 11.81
N GLY A 243 -10.21 -14.70 10.75
CA GLY A 243 -10.35 -13.27 10.61
C GLY A 243 -11.62 -12.70 11.22
N VAL A 244 -12.32 -11.90 10.44
CA VAL A 244 -13.58 -11.25 10.82
C VAL A 244 -14.69 -12.30 10.96
N GLN A 245 -15.43 -12.21 12.07
CA GLN A 245 -16.48 -13.18 12.38
C GLN A 245 -17.86 -12.68 11.90
N PRO A 246 -18.75 -13.60 11.42
CA PRO A 246 -20.12 -13.26 11.11
C PRO A 246 -20.85 -12.62 12.30
N PRO A 247 -21.84 -11.72 12.06
CA PRO A 247 -22.45 -11.39 10.76
C PRO A 247 -21.73 -10.27 9.99
N GLN A 248 -20.60 -9.77 10.50
CA GLN A 248 -19.87 -8.64 9.90
C GLN A 248 -19.33 -9.01 8.52
N ALA A 249 -19.66 -8.20 7.51
CA ALA A 249 -19.15 -8.37 6.15
C ALA A 249 -17.69 -7.94 6.08
N GLU A 250 -16.88 -8.74 5.37
CA GLU A 250 -15.48 -8.49 5.03
C GLU A 250 -15.18 -9.22 3.72
N TRP A 251 -14.35 -8.67 2.85
CA TRP A 251 -14.19 -9.18 1.48
C TRP A 251 -13.71 -10.63 1.43
N GLY A 252 -12.75 -11.03 2.26
CA GLY A 252 -12.24 -12.41 2.29
C GLY A 252 -13.25 -13.41 2.82
N SER A 253 -14.07 -13.03 3.80
CA SER A 253 -15.17 -13.87 4.30
C SER A 253 -16.27 -14.07 3.25
N ILE A 254 -16.57 -13.03 2.45
CA ILE A 254 -17.53 -13.14 1.34
C ILE A 254 -16.98 -14.09 0.26
N VAL A 255 -15.70 -14.02 -0.07
CA VAL A 255 -15.04 -14.96 -1.00
C VAL A 255 -15.09 -16.38 -0.44
N ALA A 256 -14.84 -16.57 0.87
CA ALA A 256 -14.91 -17.88 1.52
C ALA A 256 -16.32 -18.49 1.48
N ASP A 257 -17.36 -17.68 1.76
CA ASP A 257 -18.76 -18.08 1.67
C ASP A 257 -19.12 -18.61 0.26
N GLY A 258 -18.52 -17.98 -0.78
CA GLY A 258 -18.73 -18.37 -2.17
C GLY A 258 -17.89 -19.56 -2.67
N GLN A 259 -16.85 -19.98 -1.95
CA GLN A 259 -15.85 -20.96 -2.41
C GLN A 259 -16.48 -22.31 -2.80
N THR A 260 -17.44 -22.80 -2.01
CA THR A 260 -18.13 -24.08 -2.26
C THR A 260 -18.97 -24.06 -3.52
N TYR A 261 -19.33 -22.88 -4.00
CA TYR A 261 -20.18 -22.66 -5.17
C TYR A 261 -19.38 -22.28 -6.43
N LEU A 262 -18.05 -22.34 -6.40
CA LEU A 262 -17.18 -21.87 -7.50
C LEU A 262 -17.51 -22.55 -8.85
N LEU A 263 -17.92 -23.81 -8.84
CA LEU A 263 -18.23 -24.57 -10.07
C LEU A 263 -19.67 -24.37 -10.57
N SER A 264 -20.61 -23.99 -9.69
CA SER A 264 -22.02 -23.77 -10.04
C SER A 264 -22.34 -22.27 -10.18
N ASP A 265 -21.86 -21.47 -9.24
CA ASP A 265 -22.21 -20.06 -9.05
C ASP A 265 -20.94 -19.21 -8.93
N TRP A 266 -20.07 -19.29 -9.94
CA TRP A 266 -18.71 -18.71 -9.97
C TRP A 266 -18.64 -17.23 -9.61
N TRP A 267 -19.71 -16.47 -9.82
CA TRP A 267 -19.75 -15.02 -9.51
C TRP A 267 -19.66 -14.73 -8.02
N LEU A 268 -20.12 -15.65 -7.15
CA LEU A 268 -20.11 -15.45 -5.70
C LEU A 268 -18.72 -15.19 -5.12
N PRO A 269 -17.70 -16.02 -5.38
CA PRO A 269 -16.33 -15.71 -4.93
C PRO A 269 -15.60 -14.77 -5.87
N THR A 270 -15.90 -14.78 -7.18
CA THR A 270 -15.10 -14.06 -8.19
C THR A 270 -15.37 -12.55 -8.15
N LEU A 271 -16.63 -12.11 -8.05
CA LEU A 271 -16.92 -10.68 -8.09
C LEU A 271 -16.40 -9.93 -6.85
N PRO A 272 -16.55 -10.43 -5.60
CA PRO A 272 -15.86 -9.84 -4.45
C PRO A 272 -14.33 -9.87 -4.59
N GLY A 273 -13.76 -10.97 -5.09
CA GLY A 273 -12.33 -11.07 -5.37
C GLY A 273 -11.82 -10.02 -6.36
N LEU A 274 -12.58 -9.73 -7.41
CA LEU A 274 -12.25 -8.67 -8.37
C LEU A 274 -12.26 -7.28 -7.74
N VAL A 275 -13.10 -7.02 -6.74
CA VAL A 275 -13.07 -5.75 -6.00
C VAL A 275 -11.78 -5.61 -5.21
N ILE A 276 -11.30 -6.68 -4.55
CA ILE A 276 -10.00 -6.69 -3.87
C ILE A 276 -8.87 -6.38 -4.86
N VAL A 277 -8.87 -7.04 -6.03
CA VAL A 277 -7.88 -6.80 -7.09
C VAL A 277 -7.95 -5.35 -7.59
N LEU A 278 -9.15 -4.83 -7.84
CA LEU A 278 -9.34 -3.46 -8.31
C LEU A 278 -8.74 -2.44 -7.32
N VAL A 279 -9.03 -2.61 -6.04
CA VAL A 279 -8.49 -1.74 -4.98
C VAL A 279 -6.98 -1.88 -4.86
N GLY A 280 -6.44 -3.11 -4.95
CA GLY A 280 -5.00 -3.36 -4.98
C GLY A 280 -4.30 -2.67 -6.15
N VAL A 281 -4.88 -2.74 -7.35
CA VAL A 281 -4.40 -2.01 -8.54
C VAL A 281 -4.45 -0.50 -8.29
N GLY A 282 -5.53 0.02 -7.69
CA GLY A 282 -5.65 1.44 -7.36
C GLY A 282 -4.50 1.94 -6.47
N PHE A 283 -4.20 1.25 -5.37
CA PHE A 283 -3.08 1.60 -4.48
C PHE A 283 -1.72 1.44 -5.16
N SER A 284 -1.54 0.38 -5.98
CA SER A 284 -0.30 0.17 -6.73
C SER A 284 -0.04 1.32 -7.72
N LEU A 285 -1.07 1.76 -8.45
CA LEU A 285 -0.96 2.92 -9.36
C LEU A 285 -0.57 4.21 -8.63
N ILE A 286 -1.10 4.43 -7.42
CA ILE A 286 -0.70 5.57 -6.59
C ILE A 286 0.78 5.42 -6.18
N GLY A 287 1.19 4.24 -5.72
CA GLY A 287 2.56 3.95 -5.33
C GLY A 287 3.55 4.19 -6.47
N ASP A 288 3.28 3.66 -7.66
CA ASP A 288 4.10 3.83 -8.86
C ASP A 288 4.19 5.30 -9.27
N GLY A 289 3.06 6.01 -9.29
CA GLY A 289 3.04 7.43 -9.63
C GLY A 289 3.80 8.31 -8.62
N ILE A 290 3.79 7.96 -7.34
CA ILE A 290 4.59 8.62 -6.29
C ILE A 290 6.09 8.30 -6.50
N ALA A 291 6.44 7.04 -6.78
CA ALA A 291 7.81 6.62 -7.04
C ALA A 291 8.42 7.37 -8.23
N ASP A 292 7.72 7.43 -9.35
CA ASP A 292 8.12 8.16 -10.56
C ASP A 292 8.33 9.66 -10.27
N ARG A 293 7.47 10.27 -9.44
CA ARG A 293 7.55 11.69 -9.10
C ARG A 293 8.73 12.02 -8.20
N PHE A 294 9.14 11.10 -7.33
CA PHE A 294 10.30 11.26 -6.47
C PHE A 294 11.61 10.80 -7.12
N GLY A 295 11.57 10.25 -8.34
CA GLY A 295 12.74 9.75 -9.06
C GLY A 295 13.32 8.47 -8.46
N TYR A 296 12.50 7.68 -7.77
CA TYR A 296 12.88 6.35 -7.29
C TYR A 296 12.64 5.33 -8.40
N ASP A 297 13.69 5.01 -9.16
CA ASP A 297 13.62 3.99 -10.20
C ASP A 297 13.94 2.61 -9.56
N PHE A 298 12.89 1.91 -9.11
CA PHE A 298 13.00 0.54 -8.61
C PHE A 298 13.30 -0.48 -9.73
N ARG A 299 13.36 -0.05 -11.00
CA ARG A 299 13.54 -0.93 -12.16
C ARG A 299 14.96 -1.37 -12.43
N LEU A 300 15.95 -0.88 -11.68
CA LEU A 300 17.37 -1.09 -11.97
C LEU A 300 18.14 -1.93 -10.95
N THR A 301 17.47 -2.76 -10.14
CA THR A 301 18.17 -3.66 -9.21
C THR A 301 17.68 -5.10 -9.39
N VAL A 302 17.80 -5.63 -10.61
CA VAL A 302 17.78 -7.08 -10.88
C VAL A 302 19.01 -7.40 -11.71
#